data_2071be2a019268a6a1fd21d2374af30e
#
_entry.id   2071be2a019268a6a1fd21d2374af30e
#
_cell.length_a   1.000
_cell.length_b   1.000
_cell.length_c   1.000
_cell.angle_alpha   90.00
_cell.angle_beta   90.00
_cell.angle_gamma   90.00
#
_symmetry.space_group_name_H-M   'P 1'
#
loop_
_entity.id
_entity.type
_entity.pdbx_description
1 polymer ?
#
loop_
_entity_poly.entity_id
_entity_poly.type
_entity_poly.pdbx_seq_one_letter_code
_entity_poly.pdbx_strand_id
1 'polypeptide(L)'
;MKLRSMEEKISYRLFLMGFLGLLFTAALCIFVFHKAFTAQAWTGLEREAELVSAGYDLVQDPQQLASFVSNDLRITLISQDGSVLFESATDQPMENHLSRPEIRQAQTDGVGRDIRDSQTMGYETYYYAVLLPNGEILRTAQDAETVWSIYDSSIPAIVLSCVALMLAAAVLAALLTRALVQPVLNM
;
A
#
# COMPACT_ATOMS: atom_id res chain seq x y z
N MET A 1 -1.71 50.20 21.92
CA MET A 1 -1.94 49.61 20.57
C MET A 1 -0.80 48.71 20.04
N LYS A 2 0.47 48.94 20.42
CA LYS A 2 1.61 48.10 19.95
C LYS A 2 1.71 46.68 20.57
N LEU A 3 1.23 46.48 21.79
CA LEU A 3 1.35 45.21 22.52
C LEU A 3 0.42 44.12 21.96
N ARG A 4 -0.81 44.47 21.60
CA ARG A 4 -1.78 43.53 20.99
C ARG A 4 -1.28 42.96 19.64
N SER A 5 -0.55 43.77 18.85
CA SER A 5 0.06 43.33 17.60
C SER A 5 1.24 42.38 17.80
N MET A 6 1.91 42.41 18.95
CA MET A 6 3.02 41.50 19.28
C MET A 6 2.51 40.15 19.74
N GLU A 7 1.46 40.11 20.56
CA GLU A 7 0.79 38.86 20.98
C GLU A 7 0.21 38.10 19.77
N GLU A 8 -0.47 38.82 18.90
CA GLU A 8 -1.01 38.24 17.67
C GLU A 8 0.09 37.63 16.78
N LYS A 9 1.24 38.28 16.66
CA LYS A 9 2.38 37.77 15.88
C LYS A 9 3.02 36.53 16.51
N ILE A 10 3.13 36.49 17.84
CA ILE A 10 3.68 35.34 18.56
C ILE A 10 2.74 34.15 18.45
N SER A 11 1.45 34.36 18.72
CA SER A 11 0.42 33.30 18.56
C SER A 11 0.38 32.76 17.14
N TYR A 12 0.44 33.61 16.13
CA TYR A 12 0.47 33.16 14.72
C TYR A 12 1.72 32.34 14.38
N ARG A 13 2.90 32.74 14.88
CA ARG A 13 4.14 31.98 14.64
C ARG A 13 4.12 30.63 15.33
N LEU A 14 3.62 30.55 16.56
CA LEU A 14 3.46 29.27 17.27
C LEU A 14 2.46 28.39 16.58
N PHE A 15 1.31 28.91 16.12
CA PHE A 15 0.35 28.18 15.36
C PHE A 15 0.94 27.67 14.04
N LEU A 16 1.67 28.53 13.31
CA LEU A 16 2.31 28.14 12.05
C LEU A 16 3.34 27.02 12.24
N MET A 17 4.15 27.11 13.30
CA MET A 17 5.12 26.04 13.63
C MET A 17 4.41 24.72 13.96
N GLY A 18 3.34 24.75 14.74
CA GLY A 18 2.53 23.57 15.06
C GLY A 18 1.87 22.97 13.81
N PHE A 19 1.34 23.82 12.96
CA PHE A 19 0.73 23.41 11.68
C PHE A 19 1.75 22.75 10.73
N LEU A 20 2.92 23.36 10.57
CA LEU A 20 3.99 22.77 9.75
C LEU A 20 4.49 21.44 10.32
N GLY A 21 4.64 21.35 11.65
CA GLY A 21 4.99 20.11 12.32
C GLY A 21 3.96 18.99 12.07
N LEU A 22 2.67 19.32 12.15
CA LEU A 22 1.59 18.38 11.86
C LEU A 22 1.61 17.91 10.40
N LEU A 23 1.77 18.83 9.44
CA LEU A 23 1.88 18.51 8.03
C LEU A 23 3.08 17.59 7.74
N PHE A 24 4.23 17.89 8.34
CA PHE A 24 5.43 17.07 8.21
C PHE A 24 5.21 15.67 8.77
N THR A 25 4.61 15.56 9.95
CA THR A 25 4.30 14.26 10.57
C THR A 25 3.31 13.47 9.72
N ALA A 26 2.26 14.12 9.20
CA ALA A 26 1.29 13.47 8.31
C ALA A 26 1.96 12.94 7.03
N ALA A 27 2.81 13.75 6.38
CA ALA A 27 3.54 13.33 5.19
C ALA A 27 4.49 12.15 5.48
N LEU A 28 5.18 12.18 6.62
CA LEU A 28 6.06 11.10 7.06
C LEU A 28 5.27 9.81 7.32
N CYS A 29 4.12 9.90 7.99
CA CYS A 29 3.23 8.75 8.23
C CYS A 29 2.78 8.14 6.90
N ILE A 30 2.29 8.95 5.96
CA ILE A 30 1.87 8.47 4.64
C ILE A 30 3.02 7.73 3.93
N PHE A 31 4.21 8.30 3.96
CA PHE A 31 5.39 7.69 3.34
C PHE A 31 5.77 6.35 3.98
N VAL A 32 5.79 6.29 5.33
CA VAL A 32 6.12 5.05 6.07
C VAL A 32 5.06 3.99 5.82
N PHE A 33 3.78 4.34 5.88
CA PHE A 33 2.69 3.42 5.59
C PHE A 33 2.76 2.88 4.16
N HIS A 34 2.96 3.75 3.17
CA HIS A 34 3.10 3.31 1.79
C HIS A 34 4.23 2.28 1.63
N LYS A 35 5.41 2.52 2.20
CA LYS A 35 6.51 1.55 2.17
C LYS A 35 6.18 0.25 2.90
N ALA A 36 5.56 0.32 4.06
CA ALA A 36 5.19 -0.85 4.84
C ALA A 36 4.18 -1.73 4.09
N PHE A 37 3.19 -1.12 3.48
CA PHE A 37 2.17 -1.82 2.68
C PHE A 37 2.76 -2.49 1.45
N THR A 38 3.56 -1.78 0.67
CA THR A 38 4.23 -2.36 -0.50
C THR A 38 5.09 -3.57 -0.10
N ALA A 39 5.84 -3.47 1.00
CA ALA A 39 6.64 -4.58 1.51
C ALA A 39 5.76 -5.77 1.95
N GLN A 40 4.62 -5.50 2.59
CA GLN A 40 3.70 -6.54 3.02
C GLN A 40 3.02 -7.25 1.84
N ALA A 41 2.63 -6.50 0.80
CA ALA A 41 2.06 -7.08 -0.43
C ALA A 41 3.04 -8.06 -1.08
N TRP A 42 4.30 -7.67 -1.23
CA TRP A 42 5.34 -8.56 -1.75
C TRP A 42 5.55 -9.80 -0.90
N THR A 43 5.66 -9.64 0.43
CA THR A 43 5.83 -10.78 1.34
C THR A 43 4.63 -11.72 1.31
N GLY A 44 3.43 -11.17 1.16
CA GLY A 44 2.20 -11.94 0.99
C GLY A 44 2.23 -12.80 -0.27
N LEU A 45 2.49 -12.17 -1.43
CA LEU A 45 2.55 -12.86 -2.72
C LEU A 45 3.65 -13.93 -2.77
N GLU A 46 4.83 -13.63 -2.23
CA GLU A 46 5.95 -14.58 -2.12
C GLU A 46 5.55 -15.82 -1.32
N ARG A 47 4.98 -15.61 -0.13
CA ARG A 47 4.54 -16.71 0.75
C ARG A 47 3.45 -17.56 0.10
N GLU A 48 2.46 -16.95 -0.57
CA GLU A 48 1.42 -17.69 -1.27
C GLU A 48 1.99 -18.48 -2.46
N ALA A 49 2.90 -17.88 -3.24
CA ALA A 49 3.58 -18.56 -4.33
C ALA A 49 4.42 -19.74 -3.81
N GLU A 50 5.14 -19.60 -2.70
CA GLU A 50 5.90 -20.68 -2.07
C GLU A 50 4.99 -21.81 -1.60
N LEU A 51 3.87 -21.52 -0.94
CA LEU A 51 2.92 -22.51 -0.47
C LEU A 51 2.31 -23.32 -1.62
N VAL A 52 1.88 -22.63 -2.68
CA VAL A 52 1.31 -23.29 -3.85
C VAL A 52 2.37 -24.08 -4.61
N SER A 53 3.58 -23.54 -4.76
CA SER A 53 4.71 -24.23 -5.41
C SER A 53 5.13 -25.48 -4.65
N ALA A 54 5.19 -25.44 -3.32
CA ALA A 54 5.51 -26.61 -2.48
C ALA A 54 4.44 -27.71 -2.56
N GLY A 55 3.18 -27.33 -2.77
CA GLY A 55 2.08 -28.27 -2.96
C GLY A 55 1.86 -28.71 -4.40
N TYR A 56 2.58 -28.14 -5.36
CA TYR A 56 2.32 -28.33 -6.79
C TYR A 56 2.51 -29.79 -7.26
N ASP A 57 3.45 -30.53 -6.70
CA ASP A 57 3.67 -31.96 -7.00
C ASP A 57 2.46 -32.84 -6.66
N LEU A 58 1.54 -32.36 -5.81
CA LEU A 58 0.29 -33.05 -5.47
C LEU A 58 -0.86 -32.69 -6.40
N VAL A 59 -0.69 -31.68 -7.24
CA VAL A 59 -1.69 -31.20 -8.19
C VAL A 59 -1.65 -32.09 -9.44
N GLN A 60 -2.70 -32.85 -9.67
CA GLN A 60 -2.80 -33.73 -10.83
C GLN A 60 -3.43 -33.03 -12.04
N ASP A 61 -4.25 -31.99 -11.80
CA ASP A 61 -4.94 -31.20 -12.80
C ASP A 61 -4.76 -29.70 -12.44
N PRO A 62 -4.31 -28.85 -13.37
CA PRO A 62 -4.22 -27.41 -13.16
C PRO A 62 -5.48 -26.77 -12.54
N GLN A 63 -6.68 -27.31 -12.81
CA GLN A 63 -7.93 -26.82 -12.23
C GLN A 63 -7.99 -26.97 -10.70
N GLN A 64 -7.21 -27.87 -10.10
CA GLN A 64 -7.13 -28.01 -8.64
C GLN A 64 -6.46 -26.81 -7.98
N LEU A 65 -5.71 -25.99 -8.72
CA LEU A 65 -5.16 -24.73 -8.23
C LEU A 65 -6.24 -23.75 -7.77
N ALA A 66 -7.47 -23.88 -8.26
CA ALA A 66 -8.62 -23.11 -7.79
C ALA A 66 -8.86 -23.26 -6.27
N SER A 67 -8.48 -24.39 -5.67
CA SER A 67 -8.64 -24.62 -4.23
C SER A 67 -7.67 -23.82 -3.36
N PHE A 68 -6.58 -23.31 -3.94
CA PHE A 68 -5.59 -22.46 -3.25
C PHE A 68 -5.90 -20.97 -3.39
N VAL A 69 -6.88 -20.60 -4.20
CA VAL A 69 -7.26 -19.20 -4.42
C VAL A 69 -7.99 -18.68 -3.20
N SER A 70 -7.49 -17.59 -2.61
CA SER A 70 -8.22 -16.76 -1.64
C SER A 70 -8.87 -15.56 -2.33
N ASN A 71 -9.83 -14.90 -1.68
CA ASN A 71 -10.67 -13.86 -2.29
C ASN A 71 -9.90 -12.70 -2.96
N ASP A 72 -8.64 -12.47 -2.56
CA ASP A 72 -7.82 -11.35 -3.03
C ASP A 72 -6.59 -11.79 -3.82
N LEU A 73 -6.41 -13.11 -3.99
CA LEU A 73 -5.26 -13.69 -4.68
C LEU A 73 -5.68 -14.28 -6.01
N ARG A 74 -5.00 -13.88 -7.06
CA ARG A 74 -5.12 -14.48 -8.39
C ARG A 74 -3.92 -15.40 -8.66
N ILE A 75 -4.19 -16.60 -9.14
CA ILE A 75 -3.19 -17.60 -9.49
C ILE A 75 -3.26 -17.88 -10.97
N THR A 76 -2.11 -17.85 -11.65
CA THR A 76 -1.95 -18.21 -13.06
C THR A 76 -0.85 -19.25 -13.19
N LEU A 77 -1.11 -20.34 -13.89
CA LEU A 77 -0.10 -21.31 -14.29
C LEU A 77 0.24 -21.10 -15.77
N ILE A 78 1.52 -20.99 -16.09
CA ILE A 78 2.02 -20.62 -17.41
C ILE A 78 3.04 -21.67 -17.84
N SER A 79 2.87 -22.20 -19.07
CA SER A 79 3.80 -23.13 -19.69
C SER A 79 5.13 -22.44 -20.05
N GLN A 80 6.16 -23.23 -20.35
CA GLN A 80 7.49 -22.73 -20.79
C GLN A 80 7.42 -21.86 -22.04
N ASP A 81 6.44 -22.11 -22.94
CA ASP A 81 6.23 -21.31 -24.15
C ASP A 81 5.40 -20.03 -23.91
N GLY A 82 4.99 -19.77 -22.66
CA GLY A 82 4.19 -18.62 -22.27
C GLY A 82 2.69 -18.77 -22.42
N SER A 83 2.20 -19.95 -22.85
CA SER A 83 0.76 -20.21 -22.89
C SER A 83 0.19 -20.39 -21.48
N VAL A 84 -1.02 -19.85 -21.25
CA VAL A 84 -1.69 -19.92 -19.95
C VAL A 84 -2.40 -21.27 -19.85
N LEU A 85 -2.00 -22.09 -18.87
CA LEU A 85 -2.59 -23.41 -18.59
C LEU A 85 -3.75 -23.30 -17.61
N PHE A 86 -3.69 -22.35 -16.68
CA PHE A 86 -4.74 -22.09 -15.69
C PHE A 86 -4.74 -20.61 -15.31
N GLU A 87 -5.92 -20.04 -15.12
CA GLU A 87 -6.13 -18.70 -14.59
C GLU A 87 -7.35 -18.68 -13.65
N SER A 88 -7.15 -18.23 -12.41
CA SER A 88 -8.20 -18.24 -11.40
C SER A 88 -9.27 -17.17 -11.59
N ALA A 89 -8.95 -16.08 -12.30
CA ALA A 89 -9.84 -14.92 -12.44
C ALA A 89 -10.80 -15.04 -13.64
N THR A 90 -10.50 -15.88 -14.63
CA THR A 90 -11.31 -16.01 -15.84
C THR A 90 -11.11 -17.36 -16.53
N ASP A 91 -12.19 -17.89 -17.09
CA ASP A 91 -12.15 -19.08 -17.95
C ASP A 91 -11.93 -18.75 -19.44
N GLN A 92 -11.76 -17.46 -19.76
CA GLN A 92 -11.54 -17.04 -21.15
C GLN A 92 -10.10 -17.33 -21.59
N PRO A 93 -9.89 -17.68 -22.87
CA PRO A 93 -8.55 -17.86 -23.42
C PRO A 93 -7.73 -16.57 -23.24
N MET A 94 -6.53 -16.71 -22.71
CA MET A 94 -5.63 -15.57 -22.49
C MET A 94 -4.55 -15.53 -23.57
N GLU A 95 -4.04 -14.33 -23.82
CA GLU A 95 -2.87 -14.13 -24.68
C GLU A 95 -1.64 -14.79 -24.07
N ASN A 96 -0.63 -15.02 -24.91
CA ASN A 96 0.66 -15.56 -24.46
C ASN A 96 1.38 -14.56 -23.55
N HIS A 97 1.83 -15.02 -22.39
CA HIS A 97 2.45 -14.21 -21.35
C HIS A 97 3.99 -14.18 -21.36
N LEU A 98 4.64 -14.81 -22.34
CA LEU A 98 6.10 -14.91 -22.41
C LEU A 98 6.81 -13.54 -22.42
N SER A 99 6.17 -12.52 -22.98
CA SER A 99 6.71 -11.16 -23.06
C SER A 99 6.62 -10.37 -21.75
N ARG A 100 5.91 -10.87 -20.75
CA ARG A 100 5.70 -10.19 -19.47
C ARG A 100 7.00 -10.11 -18.66
N PRO A 101 7.33 -8.94 -18.07
CA PRO A 101 8.60 -8.76 -17.35
C PRO A 101 8.82 -9.77 -16.22
N GLU A 102 7.81 -10.02 -15.39
CA GLU A 102 7.86 -10.99 -14.28
C GLU A 102 8.10 -12.42 -14.77
N ILE A 103 7.53 -12.79 -15.92
CA ILE A 103 7.70 -14.14 -16.51
C ILE A 103 9.11 -14.30 -17.07
N ARG A 104 9.62 -13.32 -17.81
CA ARG A 104 10.99 -13.33 -18.33
C ARG A 104 12.02 -13.38 -17.23
N GLN A 105 11.79 -12.60 -16.17
CA GLN A 105 12.67 -12.61 -15.02
C GLN A 105 12.63 -13.96 -14.29
N ALA A 106 11.46 -14.55 -14.09
CA ALA A 106 11.33 -15.87 -13.47
C ALA A 106 12.05 -16.96 -14.28
N GLN A 107 12.02 -16.91 -15.62
CA GLN A 107 12.75 -17.85 -16.46
C GLN A 107 14.26 -17.76 -16.30
N THR A 108 14.80 -16.57 -16.02
CA THR A 108 16.24 -16.32 -15.91
C THR A 108 16.78 -16.52 -14.51
N ASP A 109 16.05 -15.97 -13.53
CA ASP A 109 16.52 -15.83 -12.14
C ASP A 109 15.77 -16.79 -11.17
N GLY A 110 14.82 -17.58 -11.69
CA GLY A 110 13.93 -18.43 -10.89
C GLY A 110 12.74 -17.71 -10.28
N VAL A 111 12.82 -16.38 -10.12
CA VAL A 111 11.76 -15.53 -9.53
C VAL A 111 11.66 -14.23 -10.32
N GLY A 112 10.44 -13.74 -10.52
CA GLY A 112 10.18 -12.47 -11.19
C GLY A 112 9.14 -11.63 -10.46
N ARG A 113 9.27 -10.30 -10.56
CA ARG A 113 8.36 -9.32 -9.94
C ARG A 113 8.05 -8.20 -10.91
N ASP A 114 6.79 -7.78 -10.92
CA ASP A 114 6.36 -6.62 -11.71
C ASP A 114 5.18 -5.91 -11.03
N ILE A 115 5.03 -4.61 -11.31
CA ILE A 115 3.87 -3.82 -10.91
C ILE A 115 3.33 -3.18 -12.17
N ARG A 116 2.05 -3.35 -12.45
CA ARG A 116 1.39 -2.76 -13.62
C ARG A 116 0.11 -2.05 -13.25
N ASP A 117 -0.08 -0.88 -13.85
CA ASP A 117 -1.36 -0.21 -13.82
C ASP A 117 -2.40 -1.00 -14.61
N SER A 118 -3.51 -1.31 -13.98
CA SER A 118 -4.69 -1.82 -14.68
C SER A 118 -5.30 -0.68 -15.48
N GLN A 119 -5.10 -0.67 -16.81
CA GLN A 119 -5.66 0.34 -17.70
C GLN A 119 -7.19 0.42 -17.67
N THR A 120 -7.85 -0.63 -17.17
CA THR A 120 -9.31 -0.75 -17.12
C THR A 120 -9.90 -0.35 -15.77
N MET A 121 -9.14 -0.48 -14.68
CA MET A 121 -9.65 -0.29 -13.31
C MET A 121 -8.97 0.86 -12.55
N GLY A 122 -7.85 1.39 -13.06
CA GLY A 122 -7.11 2.49 -12.42
C GLY A 122 -6.31 2.11 -11.18
N TYR A 123 -6.11 0.81 -10.94
CA TYR A 123 -5.34 0.29 -9.81
C TYR A 123 -4.06 -0.40 -10.28
N GLU A 124 -3.01 -0.33 -9.47
CA GLU A 124 -1.80 -1.13 -9.66
C GLU A 124 -2.07 -2.59 -9.27
N THR A 125 -1.55 -3.53 -10.06
CA THR A 125 -1.54 -4.97 -9.74
C THR A 125 -0.10 -5.41 -9.51
N TYR A 126 0.14 -6.06 -8.38
CA TYR A 126 1.41 -6.66 -8.02
C TYR A 126 1.46 -8.09 -8.57
N TYR A 127 2.52 -8.44 -9.29
CA TYR A 127 2.75 -9.76 -9.86
C TYR A 127 4.01 -10.37 -9.29
N TYR A 128 3.92 -11.61 -8.83
CA TYR A 128 5.05 -12.41 -8.37
C TYR A 128 5.03 -13.75 -9.12
N ALA A 129 6.14 -14.11 -9.75
CA ALA A 129 6.27 -15.31 -10.56
C ALA A 129 7.41 -16.18 -10.06
N VAL A 130 7.20 -17.50 -10.01
CA VAL A 130 8.20 -18.50 -9.59
C VAL A 130 8.32 -19.56 -10.67
N LEU A 131 9.54 -19.90 -11.05
CA LEU A 131 9.84 -21.02 -11.94
C LEU A 131 9.74 -22.32 -11.16
N LEU A 132 8.86 -23.21 -11.61
CA LEU A 132 8.67 -24.55 -11.04
C LEU A 132 9.73 -25.54 -11.57
N PRO A 133 9.99 -26.64 -10.85
CA PRO A 133 10.99 -27.65 -11.27
C PRO A 133 10.72 -28.29 -12.65
N ASN A 134 9.46 -28.36 -13.07
CA ASN A 134 9.05 -28.87 -14.38
C ASN A 134 9.21 -27.85 -15.53
N GLY A 135 9.69 -26.61 -15.21
CA GLY A 135 9.87 -25.52 -16.16
C GLY A 135 8.63 -24.67 -16.43
N GLU A 136 7.49 -24.98 -15.82
CA GLU A 136 6.33 -24.09 -15.80
C GLU A 136 6.54 -22.93 -14.85
N ILE A 137 5.73 -21.88 -14.98
CA ILE A 137 5.80 -20.71 -14.14
C ILE A 137 4.49 -20.53 -13.39
N LEU A 138 4.57 -20.52 -12.08
CA LEU A 138 3.46 -20.16 -11.20
C LEU A 138 3.51 -18.65 -10.95
N ARG A 139 2.46 -17.93 -11.31
CA ARG A 139 2.33 -16.50 -11.05
C ARG A 139 1.21 -16.27 -10.06
N THR A 140 1.50 -15.55 -8.98
CA THR A 140 0.52 -14.97 -8.07
C THR A 140 0.36 -13.49 -8.38
N ALA A 141 -0.86 -12.97 -8.22
CA ALA A 141 -1.13 -11.56 -8.40
C ALA A 141 -2.15 -11.05 -7.36
N GLN A 142 -1.99 -9.81 -6.95
CA GLN A 142 -2.89 -9.13 -6.03
C GLN A 142 -3.12 -7.70 -6.51
N ASP A 143 -4.37 -7.29 -6.57
CA ASP A 143 -4.72 -5.93 -6.96
C ASP A 143 -4.50 -4.97 -5.78
N ALA A 144 -3.90 -3.82 -6.05
CA ALA A 144 -3.66 -2.79 -5.04
C ALA A 144 -4.96 -2.16 -4.51
N GLU A 145 -6.10 -2.39 -5.17
CA GLU A 145 -7.42 -1.97 -4.67
C GLU A 145 -7.67 -2.51 -3.25
N THR A 146 -7.33 -3.76 -2.99
CA THR A 146 -7.43 -4.36 -1.65
C THR A 146 -6.57 -3.61 -0.63
N VAL A 147 -5.40 -3.14 -1.06
CA VAL A 147 -4.48 -2.35 -0.23
C VAL A 147 -5.05 -0.93 -0.01
N TRP A 148 -5.57 -0.30 -1.07
CA TRP A 148 -6.14 1.05 -1.01
C TRP A 148 -7.49 1.11 -0.29
N SER A 149 -8.32 0.06 -0.33
CA SER A 149 -9.60 0.02 0.39
C SER A 149 -9.41 0.11 1.91
N ILE A 150 -8.33 -0.46 2.44
CA ILE A 150 -7.94 -0.31 3.85
C ILE A 150 -7.55 1.15 4.15
N TYR A 151 -6.88 1.82 3.20
CA TYR A 151 -6.56 3.25 3.29
C TYR A 151 -7.82 4.11 3.31
N ASP A 152 -8.73 3.91 2.36
CA ASP A 152 -9.96 4.70 2.25
C ASP A 152 -10.81 4.61 3.51
N SER A 153 -10.84 3.46 4.15
CA SER A 153 -11.52 3.29 5.45
C SER A 153 -10.81 4.00 6.62
N SER A 154 -9.49 4.18 6.54
CA SER A 154 -8.66 4.77 7.60
C SER A 154 -8.45 6.27 7.46
N ILE A 155 -8.52 6.82 6.23
CA ILE A 155 -8.33 8.25 5.95
C ILE A 155 -9.26 9.15 6.78
N PRO A 156 -10.58 8.89 6.88
CA PRO A 156 -11.47 9.72 7.69
C PRO A 156 -11.07 9.79 9.16
N ALA A 157 -10.64 8.66 9.74
CA ALA A 157 -10.19 8.61 11.13
C ALA A 157 -8.89 9.40 11.34
N ILE A 158 -7.96 9.31 10.39
CA ILE A 158 -6.70 10.07 10.40
C ILE A 158 -6.98 11.57 10.30
N VAL A 159 -7.81 11.99 9.35
CA VAL A 159 -8.18 13.39 9.16
C VAL A 159 -8.88 13.94 10.40
N LEU A 160 -9.85 13.19 10.97
CA LEU A 160 -10.55 13.60 12.17
C LEU A 160 -9.62 13.76 13.36
N SER A 161 -8.69 12.83 13.57
CA SER A 161 -7.69 12.92 14.65
C SER A 161 -6.73 14.09 14.46
N CYS A 162 -6.29 14.37 13.23
CA CYS A 162 -5.48 15.55 12.92
C CYS A 162 -6.22 16.86 13.21
N VAL A 163 -7.49 16.96 12.83
CA VAL A 163 -8.33 18.14 13.13
C VAL A 163 -8.52 18.31 14.64
N ALA A 164 -8.82 17.23 15.37
CA ALA A 164 -8.96 17.26 16.82
C ALA A 164 -7.67 17.72 17.52
N LEU A 165 -6.52 17.22 17.10
CA LEU A 165 -5.21 17.65 17.62
C LEU A 165 -4.93 19.10 17.31
N MET A 166 -5.27 19.59 16.12
CA MET A 166 -5.12 21.01 15.77
C MET A 166 -5.99 21.91 16.67
N LEU A 167 -7.24 21.52 16.91
CA LEU A 167 -8.12 22.28 17.80
C LEU A 167 -7.61 22.26 19.24
N ALA A 168 -7.14 21.13 19.74
CA ALA A 168 -6.55 21.03 21.07
C ALA A 168 -5.30 21.90 21.20
N ALA A 169 -4.42 21.88 20.20
CA ALA A 169 -3.22 22.72 20.17
C ALA A 169 -3.57 24.22 20.12
N ALA A 170 -4.59 24.63 19.36
CA ALA A 170 -5.05 26.01 19.30
C ALA A 170 -5.62 26.48 20.66
N VAL A 171 -6.43 25.65 21.32
CA VAL A 171 -6.97 25.93 22.66
C VAL A 171 -5.83 26.04 23.68
N LEU A 172 -4.89 25.10 23.67
CA LEU A 172 -3.75 25.10 24.58
C LEU A 172 -2.87 26.35 24.36
N ALA A 173 -2.60 26.73 23.12
CA ALA A 173 -1.86 27.93 22.80
C ALA A 173 -2.57 29.20 23.31
N ALA A 174 -3.89 29.27 23.16
CA ALA A 174 -4.69 30.38 23.66
C ALA A 174 -4.66 30.47 25.20
N LEU A 175 -4.77 29.33 25.90
CA LEU A 175 -4.71 29.24 27.35
C LEU A 175 -3.33 29.64 27.88
N LEU A 176 -2.26 29.13 27.28
CA LEU A 176 -0.88 29.47 27.65
C LEU A 176 -0.58 30.96 27.41
N THR A 177 -1.03 31.52 26.30
CA THR A 177 -0.87 32.93 26.00
C THR A 177 -1.58 33.80 27.07
N ARG A 178 -2.81 33.43 27.46
CA ARG A 178 -3.53 34.15 28.54
C ARG A 178 -2.85 33.99 29.89
N ALA A 179 -2.38 32.78 30.23
CA ALA A 179 -1.79 32.51 31.54
C ALA A 179 -0.40 33.14 31.72
N LEU A 180 0.40 33.20 30.68
CA LEU A 180 1.78 33.66 30.75
C LEU A 180 1.95 35.14 30.37
N VAL A 181 1.17 35.66 29.44
CA VAL A 181 1.36 37.02 28.90
C VAL A 181 0.48 38.03 29.62
N GLN A 182 -0.74 37.69 30.02
CA GLN A 182 -1.62 38.62 30.75
C GLN A 182 -1.07 39.10 32.10
N PRO A 183 -0.48 38.25 32.99
CA PRO A 183 0.06 38.73 34.25
C PRO A 183 1.24 39.71 34.07
N VAL A 184 2.05 39.54 33.03
CA VAL A 184 3.21 40.41 32.72
C VAL A 184 2.77 41.76 32.18
N LEU A 185 1.59 41.84 31.55
CA LEU A 185 1.04 43.11 31.02
C LEU A 185 0.28 43.94 32.07
N ASN A 186 -0.14 43.29 33.18
CA ASN A 186 -0.87 43.92 34.27
C ASN A 186 0.06 44.38 35.43
N MET A 187 1.38 44.19 35.28
CA MET A 187 2.42 44.77 36.13
C MET A 187 2.97 46.08 35.53
#